data_a94aa7bc3255d9413ccca062a8edb309
#
_entry.id   a94aa7bc3255d9413ccca062a8edb309
#
_cell.length_a   1.000
_cell.length_b   1.000
_cell.length_c   1.000
_cell.angle_alpha   90.00
_cell.angle_beta   90.00
_cell.angle_gamma   90.00
#
_symmetry.space_group_name_H-M   'P 1'
#
loop_
_entity.id
_entity.type
_entity.pdbx_description
1 polymer ?
#
loop_
_entity_poly.entity_id
_entity_poly.type
_entity_poly.pdbx_seq_one_letter_code
_entity_poly.pdbx_strand_id
1 'polypeptide(L)'
;MATNLNKSRRSFIKAGALAAGSFLIVPRHVLGRGFIAPSDKLNLAAIGAGGKGASDIRNAYNNGADNVVALCDIDKNYCKSSIDLFPKAKFYADFRRMLEEMRTDIDAVTISGPDHIHGVAGMVAMQLGKHVYIQKPLTHNIYEARKLTETARQYKVVSQMGNQGASNPGQVQMQQWFDKGLIGTVHTVHIWTNRPVWPQGIPLPSGNPPMPESISKENWDLFIGPAKPVDYHPLYHPFKWRGWWNFGTGALGDMGCHLIDTPFRVLGLGYPTEVECSVGQVFIKDWSPEYIPEGCPPSSVVEIKFPATKKNKSVLKMRWSDGGIRPFHPDLIPAGDYLGEPGSGNGVIMIGTKGIMTCGTYGLHPQIYFNKGTKIAMPQDFDSGNPLVKMPEQGHQVAWTSACKAGFGSKEHQKLTSSFDYSGPLTETVLMGNLAIRSYMLGKQGDNNRLNFEGRKKLLWDGNNMRITNFDEANQFVKREYRQGWNLI
;
A
#
# COMPACT_ATOMS: atom_id res chain seq x y z
N MET A 1 29.51 10.73 81.25
CA MET A 1 30.57 10.52 80.22
C MET A 1 29.89 10.13 78.92
N ALA A 2 29.84 11.04 77.96
CA ALA A 2 29.20 10.83 76.65
C ALA A 2 30.28 10.39 75.67
N THR A 3 30.14 9.23 75.05
CA THR A 3 31.01 8.76 73.99
C THR A 3 30.37 9.04 72.65
N ASN A 4 30.88 10.05 71.94
CA ASN A 4 30.57 10.36 70.56
C ASN A 4 31.07 9.28 69.62
N LEU A 5 30.17 8.62 68.87
CA LEU A 5 30.50 7.76 67.73
C LEU A 5 30.39 8.58 66.46
N ASN A 6 31.50 9.14 66.03
CA ASN A 6 31.65 9.70 64.68
C ASN A 6 31.64 8.56 63.65
N LYS A 7 30.49 8.25 63.07
CA LYS A 7 30.44 7.41 61.89
C LYS A 7 30.90 8.17 60.67
N SER A 8 32.11 7.84 60.19
CA SER A 8 32.76 8.43 59.03
C SER A 8 31.89 8.37 57.78
N ARG A 9 31.80 9.46 57.03
CA ARG A 9 31.17 9.52 55.70
C ARG A 9 31.63 8.40 54.74
N ARG A 10 32.85 7.88 54.94
CA ARG A 10 33.40 6.74 54.19
C ARG A 10 32.67 5.41 54.45
N SER A 11 32.19 5.17 55.68
CA SER A 11 31.40 3.93 55.99
C SER A 11 29.99 3.99 55.43
N PHE A 12 29.41 5.18 55.31
CA PHE A 12 28.09 5.37 54.68
C PHE A 12 28.16 5.13 53.15
N ILE A 13 29.24 5.65 52.50
CA ILE A 13 29.47 5.48 51.06
C ILE A 13 29.78 3.99 50.75
N LYS A 14 30.53 3.26 51.61
CA LYS A 14 30.78 1.81 51.40
C LYS A 14 29.53 0.98 51.59
N ALA A 15 28.63 1.30 52.51
CA ALA A 15 27.36 0.62 52.69
C ALA A 15 26.37 0.87 51.53
N GLY A 16 26.38 2.13 50.97
CA GLY A 16 25.61 2.48 49.80
C GLY A 16 26.11 1.82 48.49
N ALA A 17 27.44 1.65 48.34
CA ALA A 17 28.02 0.98 47.19
C ALA A 17 27.81 -0.55 47.19
N LEU A 18 27.66 -1.20 48.36
CA LEU A 18 27.32 -2.61 48.47
C LEU A 18 25.80 -2.89 48.27
N ALA A 19 24.94 -1.90 48.53
CA ALA A 19 23.52 -2.02 48.24
C ALA A 19 23.20 -1.72 46.74
N ALA A 20 24.06 -1.02 46.00
CA ALA A 20 23.93 -0.77 44.58
C ALA A 20 24.39 -1.96 43.69
N GLY A 21 25.02 -2.98 44.28
CA GLY A 21 25.64 -4.11 43.54
C GLY A 21 24.72 -5.30 43.25
N SER A 22 23.43 -5.26 43.59
CA SER A 22 22.51 -6.39 43.35
C SER A 22 21.15 -6.02 42.79
N PHE A 23 21.09 -5.00 41.91
CA PHE A 23 19.97 -4.95 40.99
C PHE A 23 20.20 -6.02 39.91
N LEU A 24 19.77 -7.25 40.21
CA LEU A 24 19.47 -8.23 39.17
C LEU A 24 18.45 -7.55 38.24
N ILE A 25 18.91 -7.09 37.07
CA ILE A 25 18.01 -6.72 35.97
C ILE A 25 17.35 -8.02 35.53
N VAL A 26 16.25 -8.39 36.20
CA VAL A 26 15.40 -9.48 35.75
C VAL A 26 14.77 -9.00 34.46
N PRO A 27 15.02 -9.69 33.34
CA PRO A 27 14.40 -9.30 32.08
C PRO A 27 12.88 -9.18 32.27
N ARG A 28 12.26 -8.12 31.77
CA ARG A 28 10.82 -7.82 31.96
C ARG A 28 9.91 -9.00 31.64
N HIS A 29 10.25 -9.82 30.63
CA HIS A 29 9.48 -11.01 30.25
C HIS A 29 9.47 -12.11 31.33
N VAL A 30 10.43 -12.15 32.24
CA VAL A 30 10.48 -13.11 33.34
C VAL A 30 9.54 -12.67 34.49
N LEU A 31 9.36 -11.35 34.68
CA LEU A 31 8.45 -10.80 35.67
C LEU A 31 6.97 -10.98 35.27
N GLY A 32 6.70 -11.07 33.96
CA GLY A 32 5.34 -11.15 33.39
C GLY A 32 4.73 -12.57 33.38
N ARG A 33 5.41 -13.61 33.90
CA ARG A 33 4.93 -15.00 33.85
C ARG A 33 4.43 -15.44 32.46
N GLY A 34 5.08 -14.97 31.39
CA GLY A 34 4.68 -15.20 30.00
C GLY A 34 3.66 -14.20 29.44
N PHE A 35 3.21 -13.21 30.21
CA PHE A 35 2.37 -12.12 29.73
C PHE A 35 3.24 -10.90 29.37
N ILE A 36 2.87 -10.22 28.27
CA ILE A 36 3.49 -8.96 27.88
C ILE A 36 3.10 -7.89 28.89
N ALA A 37 4.10 -7.20 29.48
CA ALA A 37 3.81 -6.12 30.42
C ALA A 37 3.00 -5.00 29.73
N PRO A 38 2.03 -4.37 30.41
CA PRO A 38 1.25 -3.27 29.83
C PRO A 38 2.12 -2.14 29.22
N SER A 39 3.28 -1.86 29.81
CA SER A 39 4.25 -0.88 29.33
C SER A 39 4.98 -1.29 28.05
N ASP A 40 4.90 -2.56 27.64
CA ASP A 40 5.59 -3.09 26.46
C ASP A 40 4.62 -3.25 25.28
N LYS A 41 3.33 -2.94 25.48
CA LYS A 41 2.30 -2.94 24.45
C LYS A 41 2.23 -1.59 23.76
N LEU A 42 2.04 -1.62 22.44
CA LEU A 42 1.69 -0.41 21.70
C LEU A 42 0.22 -0.07 21.92
N ASN A 43 -0.08 1.20 21.96
CA ASN A 43 -1.43 1.75 21.85
C ASN A 43 -1.73 2.09 20.40
N LEU A 44 -2.55 1.28 19.78
CA LEU A 44 -2.91 1.38 18.36
C LEU A 44 -4.18 2.20 18.18
N ALA A 45 -4.22 2.99 17.11
CA ALA A 45 -5.44 3.60 16.61
C ALA A 45 -5.70 3.18 15.15
N ALA A 46 -6.98 3.19 14.73
CA ALA A 46 -7.36 2.92 13.35
C ALA A 46 -8.04 4.13 12.72
N ILE A 47 -7.63 4.50 11.50
CA ILE A 47 -8.31 5.46 10.62
C ILE A 47 -8.87 4.67 9.43
N GLY A 48 -10.21 4.68 9.26
CA GLY A 48 -10.93 3.75 8.42
C GLY A 48 -11.02 2.39 9.13
N ALA A 49 -11.91 2.28 10.12
CA ALA A 49 -12.02 1.11 10.99
C ALA A 49 -12.97 0.03 10.44
N GLY A 50 -13.65 0.27 9.32
CA GLY A 50 -14.54 -0.67 8.65
C GLY A 50 -13.86 -1.46 7.53
N GLY A 51 -14.55 -2.46 6.99
CA GLY A 51 -14.09 -3.23 5.83
C GLY A 51 -12.68 -3.81 6.00
N LYS A 52 -11.74 -3.43 5.11
CA LYS A 52 -10.33 -3.85 5.20
C LYS A 52 -9.67 -3.38 6.49
N GLY A 53 -10.00 -2.18 6.97
CA GLY A 53 -9.45 -1.63 8.21
C GLY A 53 -9.80 -2.45 9.44
N ALA A 54 -10.97 -3.09 9.47
CA ALA A 54 -11.34 -4.00 10.55
C ALA A 54 -10.40 -5.22 10.64
N SER A 55 -9.97 -5.77 9.49
CA SER A 55 -8.99 -6.86 9.49
C SER A 55 -7.59 -6.37 9.84
N ASP A 56 -7.18 -5.19 9.37
CA ASP A 56 -5.84 -4.65 9.65
C ASP A 56 -5.64 -4.35 11.14
N ILE A 57 -6.59 -3.67 11.77
CA ILE A 57 -6.46 -3.36 13.21
C ILE A 57 -6.55 -4.61 14.09
N ARG A 58 -7.41 -5.59 13.72
CA ARG A 58 -7.49 -6.88 14.42
C ARG A 58 -6.17 -7.66 14.30
N ASN A 59 -5.57 -7.69 13.11
CA ASN A 59 -4.30 -8.39 12.89
C ASN A 59 -3.15 -7.69 13.62
N ALA A 60 -3.11 -6.35 13.63
CA ALA A 60 -2.14 -5.58 14.40
C ALA A 60 -2.31 -5.75 15.92
N TYR A 61 -3.55 -5.80 16.41
CA TYR A 61 -3.87 -6.11 17.81
C TYR A 61 -3.32 -7.46 18.29
N ASN A 62 -3.23 -8.43 17.38
CA ASN A 62 -2.60 -9.74 17.58
C ASN A 62 -3.02 -10.41 18.89
N ASN A 63 -4.32 -10.63 19.06
CA ASN A 63 -4.91 -11.32 20.23
C ASN A 63 -4.50 -10.72 21.61
N GLY A 64 -4.34 -9.41 21.67
CA GLY A 64 -3.99 -8.71 22.91
C GLY A 64 -2.49 -8.50 23.12
N ALA A 65 -1.65 -8.79 22.12
CA ALA A 65 -0.23 -8.43 22.17
C ALA A 65 -0.01 -6.91 22.21
N ASP A 66 -0.97 -6.15 21.67
CA ASP A 66 -1.02 -4.68 21.72
C ASP A 66 -2.41 -4.19 22.13
N ASN A 67 -2.60 -2.91 22.41
CA ASN A 67 -3.88 -2.32 22.78
C ASN A 67 -4.49 -1.60 21.58
N VAL A 68 -5.82 -1.57 21.46
CA VAL A 68 -6.54 -0.67 20.55
C VAL A 68 -7.24 0.39 21.39
N VAL A 69 -6.81 1.64 21.28
CA VAL A 69 -7.26 2.75 22.14
C VAL A 69 -8.19 3.72 21.44
N ALA A 70 -8.18 3.75 20.10
CA ALA A 70 -9.07 4.62 19.32
C ALA A 70 -9.44 3.99 17.96
N LEU A 71 -10.67 4.28 17.53
CA LEU A 71 -11.21 3.94 16.21
C LEU A 71 -11.76 5.21 15.56
N CYS A 72 -11.44 5.42 14.29
CA CYS A 72 -11.94 6.53 13.51
C CYS A 72 -12.58 6.03 12.23
N ASP A 73 -13.85 6.38 12.01
CA ASP A 73 -14.58 6.11 10.76
C ASP A 73 -15.75 7.11 10.63
N ILE A 74 -16.13 7.43 9.41
CA ILE A 74 -17.27 8.32 9.16
C ILE A 74 -18.64 7.63 9.30
N ASP A 75 -18.63 6.30 9.27
CA ASP A 75 -19.85 5.47 9.32
C ASP A 75 -19.73 4.39 10.42
N LYS A 76 -20.41 4.63 11.54
CA LYS A 76 -20.43 3.68 12.69
C LYS A 76 -21.02 2.33 12.34
N ASN A 77 -21.97 2.27 11.42
CA ASN A 77 -22.60 1.01 11.02
C ASN A 77 -21.60 0.17 10.20
N TYR A 78 -20.83 0.80 9.31
CA TYR A 78 -19.84 0.14 8.49
C TYR A 78 -18.67 -0.41 9.32
N CYS A 79 -18.28 0.26 10.40
CA CYS A 79 -17.19 -0.19 11.29
C CYS A 79 -17.68 -0.86 12.59
N LYS A 80 -18.96 -1.23 12.67
CA LYS A 80 -19.57 -1.84 13.88
C LYS A 80 -18.79 -3.04 14.40
N SER A 81 -18.29 -3.90 13.53
CA SER A 81 -17.48 -5.09 13.93
C SER A 81 -16.22 -4.72 14.71
N SER A 82 -15.57 -3.60 14.36
CA SER A 82 -14.41 -3.09 15.11
C SER A 82 -14.81 -2.48 16.44
N ILE A 83 -15.93 -1.75 16.49
CA ILE A 83 -16.45 -1.16 17.74
C ILE A 83 -16.82 -2.28 18.73
N ASP A 84 -17.50 -3.33 18.26
CA ASP A 84 -17.89 -4.45 19.11
C ASP A 84 -16.67 -5.24 19.61
N LEU A 85 -15.61 -5.37 18.78
CA LEU A 85 -14.37 -6.06 19.17
C LEU A 85 -13.53 -5.24 20.15
N PHE A 86 -13.56 -3.91 20.07
CA PHE A 86 -12.77 -2.99 20.90
C PHE A 86 -13.65 -2.00 21.65
N PRO A 87 -14.54 -2.46 22.55
CA PRO A 87 -15.55 -1.62 23.21
C PRO A 87 -14.97 -0.54 24.13
N LYS A 88 -13.69 -0.63 24.51
CA LYS A 88 -12.99 0.37 25.31
C LYS A 88 -12.28 1.44 24.48
N ALA A 89 -12.18 1.26 23.15
CA ALA A 89 -11.57 2.23 22.26
C ALA A 89 -12.49 3.45 22.12
N LYS A 90 -11.91 4.66 22.18
CA LYS A 90 -12.66 5.89 21.89
C LYS A 90 -12.99 5.97 20.41
N PHE A 91 -14.20 6.38 20.10
CA PHE A 91 -14.65 6.52 18.70
C PHE A 91 -14.62 7.99 18.25
N TYR A 92 -14.10 8.21 17.03
CA TYR A 92 -14.02 9.52 16.37
C TYR A 92 -14.54 9.44 14.94
N ALA A 93 -15.17 10.49 14.44
CA ALA A 93 -15.47 10.64 13.01
C ALA A 93 -14.31 11.32 12.27
N ASP A 94 -13.61 12.24 12.92
CA ASP A 94 -12.48 13.01 12.36
C ASP A 94 -11.16 12.54 12.95
N PHE A 95 -10.28 12.01 12.10
CA PHE A 95 -8.96 11.53 12.52
C PHE A 95 -8.04 12.65 13.02
N ARG A 96 -8.23 13.89 12.59
CA ARG A 96 -7.44 15.04 13.03
C ARG A 96 -7.70 15.31 14.51
N ARG A 97 -8.98 15.31 14.90
CA ARG A 97 -9.38 15.41 16.31
C ARG A 97 -8.88 14.23 17.14
N MET A 98 -8.99 13.01 16.63
CA MET A 98 -8.46 11.82 17.30
C MET A 98 -6.96 11.97 17.59
N LEU A 99 -6.17 12.33 16.59
CA LEU A 99 -4.72 12.47 16.72
C LEU A 99 -4.31 13.65 17.62
N GLU A 100 -5.10 14.71 17.66
CA GLU A 100 -4.87 15.85 18.55
C GLU A 100 -5.21 15.52 20.01
N GLU A 101 -6.44 15.04 20.26
CA GLU A 101 -6.96 14.77 21.61
C GLU A 101 -6.25 13.60 22.30
N MET A 102 -5.78 12.61 21.52
CA MET A 102 -5.08 11.43 22.01
C MET A 102 -3.58 11.41 21.67
N ARG A 103 -3.01 12.59 21.51
CA ARG A 103 -1.62 12.74 21.05
C ARG A 103 -0.61 11.96 21.90
N THR A 104 -0.79 11.89 23.20
CA THR A 104 0.09 11.17 24.13
C THR A 104 -0.27 9.70 24.32
N ASP A 105 -1.48 9.32 23.93
CA ASP A 105 -2.05 7.98 24.21
C ASP A 105 -1.86 7.00 23.03
N ILE A 106 -1.58 7.51 21.81
CA ILE A 106 -1.41 6.71 20.61
C ILE A 106 0.08 6.59 20.28
N ASP A 107 0.57 5.37 20.02
CA ASP A 107 1.92 5.08 19.56
C ASP A 107 1.98 4.84 18.05
N ALA A 108 0.98 4.15 17.50
CA ALA A 108 0.96 3.73 16.11
C ALA A 108 -0.46 3.72 15.52
N VAL A 109 -0.56 3.94 14.19
CA VAL A 109 -1.84 4.12 13.51
C VAL A 109 -1.92 3.23 12.28
N THR A 110 -3.03 2.48 12.14
CA THR A 110 -3.41 1.86 10.86
C THR A 110 -4.29 2.84 10.07
N ILE A 111 -4.00 3.04 8.79
CA ILE A 111 -4.75 3.94 7.89
C ILE A 111 -5.26 3.10 6.72
N SER A 112 -6.57 2.81 6.74
CA SER A 112 -7.22 1.88 5.81
C SER A 112 -8.52 2.45 5.22
N GLY A 113 -8.62 3.78 5.17
CA GLY A 113 -9.67 4.51 4.48
C GLY A 113 -9.55 4.43 2.95
N PRO A 114 -10.33 5.22 2.18
CA PRO A 114 -10.16 5.35 0.74
C PRO A 114 -8.80 5.95 0.34
N ASP A 115 -8.32 5.64 -0.86
CA ASP A 115 -6.97 5.99 -1.35
C ASP A 115 -6.63 7.48 -1.16
N HIS A 116 -7.61 8.37 -1.38
CA HIS A 116 -7.41 9.82 -1.31
C HIS A 116 -7.15 10.37 0.11
N ILE A 117 -7.46 9.60 1.16
CA ILE A 117 -7.21 9.98 2.57
C ILE A 117 -5.82 9.57 3.03
N HIS A 118 -5.22 8.55 2.42
CA HIS A 118 -3.96 7.95 2.87
C HIS A 118 -2.85 8.98 3.06
N GLY A 119 -2.63 9.84 2.05
CA GLY A 119 -1.57 10.85 2.06
C GLY A 119 -1.69 11.83 3.22
N VAL A 120 -2.86 12.46 3.38
CA VAL A 120 -3.08 13.48 4.42
C VAL A 120 -3.11 12.89 5.83
N ALA A 121 -3.73 11.73 6.02
CA ALA A 121 -3.77 11.06 7.32
C ALA A 121 -2.37 10.56 7.73
N GLY A 122 -1.63 9.95 6.80
CA GLY A 122 -0.26 9.51 7.02
C GLY A 122 0.69 10.65 7.37
N MET A 123 0.59 11.76 6.67
CA MET A 123 1.41 12.96 6.93
C MET A 123 1.19 13.48 8.35
N VAL A 124 -0.06 13.72 8.75
CA VAL A 124 -0.38 14.22 10.10
C VAL A 124 0.11 13.26 11.18
N ALA A 125 -0.16 11.95 11.02
CA ALA A 125 0.27 10.94 11.98
C ALA A 125 1.80 10.93 12.16
N MET A 126 2.56 10.92 11.05
CA MET A 126 4.03 10.91 11.10
C MET A 126 4.63 12.19 11.66
N GLN A 127 4.06 13.36 11.35
CA GLN A 127 4.50 14.65 11.94
C GLN A 127 4.28 14.71 13.46
N LEU A 128 3.29 13.96 13.97
CA LEU A 128 3.07 13.78 15.40
C LEU A 128 3.93 12.64 16.01
N GLY A 129 4.86 12.08 15.22
CA GLY A 129 5.78 11.03 15.68
C GLY A 129 5.13 9.64 15.76
N LYS A 130 3.96 9.41 15.15
CA LYS A 130 3.28 8.13 15.19
C LYS A 130 3.83 7.18 14.12
N HIS A 131 4.04 5.91 14.49
CA HIS A 131 4.32 4.85 13.53
C HIS A 131 3.07 4.60 12.67
N VAL A 132 3.25 4.25 11.40
CA VAL A 132 2.14 4.15 10.46
C VAL A 132 2.15 2.85 9.66
N TYR A 133 0.97 2.26 9.54
CA TYR A 133 0.65 1.21 8.56
C TYR A 133 -0.43 1.77 7.63
N ILE A 134 -0.11 1.95 6.35
CA ILE A 134 -1.04 2.56 5.39
C ILE A 134 -1.43 1.53 4.34
N GLN A 135 -2.72 1.36 4.10
CA GLN A 135 -3.21 0.46 3.06
C GLN A 135 -2.70 0.85 1.66
N LYS A 136 -2.70 -0.14 0.78
CA LYS A 136 -2.34 0.06 -0.64
C LYS A 136 -3.53 0.65 -1.44
N PRO A 137 -3.21 1.43 -2.50
CA PRO A 137 -1.90 2.02 -2.77
C PRO A 137 -1.51 2.98 -1.65
N LEU A 138 -0.20 3.15 -1.42
CA LEU A 138 0.29 4.01 -0.32
C LEU A 138 -0.37 5.38 -0.31
N THR A 139 -0.62 5.93 -1.50
CA THR A 139 -1.20 7.26 -1.71
C THR A 139 -2.02 7.31 -3.00
N HIS A 140 -2.72 8.43 -3.18
CA HIS A 140 -3.57 8.70 -4.34
C HIS A 140 -2.81 9.28 -5.54
N ASN A 141 -1.66 9.89 -5.33
CA ASN A 141 -0.81 10.48 -6.37
C ASN A 141 0.69 10.32 -6.07
N ILE A 142 1.52 10.51 -7.09
CA ILE A 142 2.97 10.28 -7.04
C ILE A 142 3.64 11.19 -6.01
N TYR A 143 3.26 12.47 -5.97
CA TYR A 143 3.84 13.46 -5.05
C TYR A 143 3.63 13.05 -3.59
N GLU A 144 2.45 12.59 -3.22
CA GLU A 144 2.16 12.11 -1.87
C GLU A 144 3.04 10.91 -1.48
N ALA A 145 3.25 9.94 -2.39
CA ALA A 145 4.09 8.77 -2.12
C ALA A 145 5.54 9.17 -1.80
N ARG A 146 6.11 10.09 -2.59
CA ARG A 146 7.43 10.64 -2.34
C ARG A 146 7.50 11.39 -1.01
N LYS A 147 6.51 12.23 -0.74
CA LYS A 147 6.48 13.03 0.50
C LYS A 147 6.31 12.18 1.75
N LEU A 148 5.46 11.14 1.74
CA LEU A 148 5.35 10.23 2.87
C LEU A 148 6.66 9.47 3.12
N THR A 149 7.34 9.03 2.06
CA THR A 149 8.65 8.35 2.17
C THR A 149 9.70 9.27 2.80
N GLU A 150 9.81 10.52 2.35
CA GLU A 150 10.71 11.52 2.91
C GLU A 150 10.37 11.83 4.38
N THR A 151 9.08 11.98 4.71
CA THR A 151 8.59 12.30 6.05
C THR A 151 8.87 11.16 7.03
N ALA A 152 8.67 9.89 6.64
CA ALA A 152 8.97 8.75 7.50
C ALA A 152 10.44 8.72 7.92
N ARG A 153 11.37 9.07 7.01
CA ARG A 153 12.80 9.20 7.30
C ARG A 153 13.09 10.40 8.21
N GLN A 154 12.49 11.56 7.90
CA GLN A 154 12.69 12.79 8.64
C GLN A 154 12.26 12.66 10.10
N TYR A 155 11.09 12.11 10.35
CA TYR A 155 10.51 11.93 11.68
C TYR A 155 10.94 10.62 12.36
N LYS A 156 11.76 9.80 11.68
CA LYS A 156 12.28 8.51 12.19
C LYS A 156 11.17 7.61 12.72
N VAL A 157 10.06 7.52 11.98
CA VAL A 157 8.93 6.66 12.30
C VAL A 157 8.98 5.36 11.50
N VAL A 158 8.58 4.26 12.13
CA VAL A 158 8.43 2.98 11.46
C VAL A 158 7.19 3.02 10.58
N SER A 159 7.36 2.69 9.31
CA SER A 159 6.32 2.77 8.30
C SER A 159 6.21 1.46 7.51
N GLN A 160 4.98 1.06 7.15
CA GLN A 160 4.73 -0.08 6.27
C GLN A 160 3.48 0.12 5.44
N MET A 161 3.53 -0.24 4.15
CA MET A 161 2.36 -0.29 3.28
C MET A 161 1.63 -1.63 3.42
N GLY A 162 0.32 -1.61 3.27
CA GLY A 162 -0.57 -2.78 3.42
C GLY A 162 -0.64 -3.70 2.20
N ASN A 163 0.46 -3.91 1.47
CA ASN A 163 0.55 -4.93 0.41
C ASN A 163 1.04 -6.26 1.01
N GLN A 164 0.21 -6.90 1.81
CA GLN A 164 0.54 -8.08 2.63
C GLN A 164 1.18 -9.24 1.84
N GLY A 165 0.92 -9.34 0.53
CA GLY A 165 1.58 -10.30 -0.37
C GLY A 165 3.10 -10.21 -0.37
N ALA A 166 3.67 -9.04 -0.02
CA ALA A 166 5.10 -8.84 0.17
C ALA A 166 5.72 -9.78 1.22
N SER A 167 4.92 -10.30 2.14
CA SER A 167 5.33 -11.25 3.17
C SER A 167 5.02 -12.71 2.81
N ASN A 168 4.66 -13.01 1.55
CA ASN A 168 4.34 -14.37 1.11
C ASN A 168 5.61 -15.20 0.83
N PRO A 169 5.66 -16.51 1.19
CA PRO A 169 6.80 -17.38 0.92
C PRO A 169 7.16 -17.48 -0.56
N GLY A 170 6.18 -17.39 -1.46
CA GLY A 170 6.43 -17.40 -2.91
C GLY A 170 7.33 -16.25 -3.37
N GLN A 171 7.26 -15.06 -2.73
CA GLN A 171 8.17 -13.95 -3.01
C GLN A 171 9.63 -14.33 -2.73
N VAL A 172 9.86 -14.99 -1.60
CA VAL A 172 11.20 -15.46 -1.21
C VAL A 172 11.71 -16.54 -2.19
N GLN A 173 10.84 -17.48 -2.56
CA GLN A 173 11.21 -18.54 -3.52
C GLN A 173 11.55 -17.97 -4.89
N MET A 174 10.75 -17.05 -5.43
CA MET A 174 11.03 -16.41 -6.73
C MET A 174 12.32 -15.60 -6.71
N GLN A 175 12.59 -14.89 -5.60
CA GLN A 175 13.82 -14.16 -5.41
C GLN A 175 15.03 -15.11 -5.45
N GLN A 176 14.97 -16.25 -4.74
CA GLN A 176 16.04 -17.26 -4.76
C GLN A 176 16.25 -17.87 -6.15
N TRP A 177 15.18 -18.14 -6.89
CA TRP A 177 15.28 -18.66 -8.26
C TRP A 177 15.93 -17.66 -9.22
N PHE A 178 15.54 -16.39 -9.11
CA PHE A 178 16.11 -15.32 -9.92
C PHE A 178 17.59 -15.09 -9.60
N ASP A 179 17.95 -15.02 -8.30
CA ASP A 179 19.34 -14.82 -7.85
C ASP A 179 20.26 -15.99 -8.27
N LYS A 180 19.71 -17.20 -8.40
CA LYS A 180 20.41 -18.38 -9.00
C LYS A 180 20.50 -18.32 -10.54
N GLY A 181 19.90 -17.31 -11.18
CA GLY A 181 19.93 -17.13 -12.64
C GLY A 181 19.12 -18.15 -13.43
N LEU A 182 18.09 -18.78 -12.82
CA LEU A 182 17.33 -19.88 -13.45
C LEU A 182 16.61 -19.44 -14.73
N ILE A 183 16.02 -18.25 -14.74
CA ILE A 183 15.36 -17.71 -15.94
C ILE A 183 16.24 -16.74 -16.76
N GLY A 184 17.48 -16.51 -16.31
CA GLY A 184 18.39 -15.56 -16.95
C GLY A 184 17.94 -14.10 -16.77
N THR A 185 18.28 -13.25 -17.72
CA THR A 185 17.91 -11.83 -17.72
C THR A 185 16.49 -11.64 -18.23
N VAL A 186 15.66 -10.94 -17.47
CA VAL A 186 14.25 -10.68 -17.82
C VAL A 186 14.15 -9.42 -18.68
N HIS A 187 13.46 -9.50 -19.81
CA HIS A 187 13.25 -8.40 -20.75
C HIS A 187 11.78 -7.97 -20.87
N THR A 188 10.86 -8.86 -20.52
CA THR A 188 9.41 -8.61 -20.62
C THR A 188 8.68 -9.16 -19.40
N VAL A 189 7.74 -8.37 -18.89
CA VAL A 189 6.82 -8.79 -17.83
C VAL A 189 5.40 -8.52 -18.30
N HIS A 190 4.52 -9.51 -18.17
CA HIS A 190 3.09 -9.34 -18.34
C HIS A 190 2.39 -9.49 -17.00
N ILE A 191 1.50 -8.56 -16.71
CA ILE A 191 0.70 -8.51 -15.48
C ILE A 191 -0.75 -8.25 -15.88
N TRP A 192 -1.67 -8.98 -15.30
CA TRP A 192 -3.09 -8.77 -15.59
C TRP A 192 -3.95 -9.02 -14.36
N THR A 193 -5.15 -8.42 -14.38
CA THR A 193 -6.16 -8.60 -13.34
C THR A 193 -7.57 -8.65 -13.94
N ASN A 194 -8.46 -9.37 -13.23
CA ASN A 194 -9.89 -9.38 -13.55
C ASN A 194 -10.63 -8.11 -13.04
N ARG A 195 -9.92 -7.19 -12.39
CA ARG A 195 -10.52 -5.91 -11.95
C ARG A 195 -10.81 -5.02 -13.16
N PRO A 196 -11.80 -4.12 -13.02
CA PRO A 196 -12.59 -3.76 -11.83
C PRO A 196 -13.73 -4.76 -11.52
N VAL A 197 -14.06 -4.90 -10.22
CA VAL A 197 -15.29 -5.57 -9.74
C VAL A 197 -16.28 -4.55 -9.17
N TRP A 198 -16.10 -3.31 -9.49
CA TRP A 198 -16.96 -2.15 -9.23
C TRP A 198 -17.17 -1.39 -10.54
N PRO A 199 -18.20 -0.52 -10.62
CA PRO A 199 -18.47 0.24 -11.84
C PRO A 199 -17.29 1.14 -12.23
N GLN A 200 -16.83 1.01 -13.46
CA GLN A 200 -15.89 1.92 -14.15
C GLN A 200 -16.38 2.15 -15.58
N GLY A 201 -16.00 3.27 -16.19
CA GLY A 201 -16.44 3.64 -17.53
C GLY A 201 -17.92 3.94 -17.62
N ILE A 202 -18.55 4.35 -16.53
CA ILE A 202 -19.94 4.77 -16.48
C ILE A 202 -20.01 6.29 -16.30
N PRO A 203 -21.09 6.94 -16.78
CA PRO A 203 -21.32 8.35 -16.53
C PRO A 203 -21.28 8.73 -15.05
N LEU A 204 -20.97 9.99 -14.75
CA LEU A 204 -20.99 10.51 -13.38
C LEU A 204 -22.33 10.20 -12.72
N PRO A 205 -22.32 9.83 -11.43
CA PRO A 205 -23.54 9.65 -10.67
C PRO A 205 -24.43 10.88 -10.74
N SER A 206 -25.70 10.67 -11.02
CA SER A 206 -26.71 11.73 -11.10
C SER A 206 -27.86 11.48 -10.11
N GLY A 207 -28.58 12.53 -9.75
CA GLY A 207 -29.61 12.49 -8.72
C GLY A 207 -29.02 12.67 -7.31
N ASN A 208 -29.91 12.87 -6.34
CA ASN A 208 -29.56 13.06 -4.93
C ASN A 208 -30.22 11.96 -4.10
N PRO A 209 -29.73 10.72 -4.12
CA PRO A 209 -30.26 9.68 -3.26
C PRO A 209 -30.09 10.05 -1.80
N PRO A 210 -31.01 9.65 -0.90
CA PRO A 210 -30.92 9.98 0.51
C PRO A 210 -29.65 9.36 1.10
N MET A 211 -28.97 10.15 1.92
CA MET A 211 -27.83 9.70 2.69
C MET A 211 -28.30 8.74 3.79
N PRO A 212 -27.57 7.63 4.07
CA PRO A 212 -27.89 6.76 5.19
C PRO A 212 -27.92 7.52 6.52
N GLU A 213 -28.81 7.14 7.44
CA GLU A 213 -28.88 7.76 8.77
C GLU A 213 -27.57 7.67 9.58
N SER A 214 -26.74 6.67 9.28
CA SER A 214 -25.42 6.50 9.91
C SER A 214 -24.38 7.53 9.49
N ILE A 215 -24.65 8.31 8.42
CA ILE A 215 -23.71 9.29 7.85
C ILE A 215 -24.37 10.68 7.91
N SER A 216 -23.83 11.58 8.73
CA SER A 216 -24.26 12.99 8.72
C SER A 216 -23.61 13.77 7.55
N LYS A 217 -24.09 14.98 7.28
CA LYS A 217 -23.47 15.87 6.28
C LYS A 217 -22.01 16.20 6.63
N GLU A 218 -21.72 16.39 7.91
CA GLU A 218 -20.40 16.65 8.43
C GLU A 218 -19.49 15.43 8.22
N ASN A 219 -20.01 14.22 8.46
CA ASN A 219 -19.26 12.97 8.21
C ASN A 219 -19.01 12.75 6.70
N TRP A 220 -19.98 13.13 5.85
CA TRP A 220 -19.77 13.10 4.41
C TRP A 220 -18.68 14.09 3.97
N ASP A 221 -18.63 15.29 4.55
CA ASP A 221 -17.57 16.26 4.32
C ASP A 221 -16.19 15.71 4.72
N LEU A 222 -16.11 14.95 5.83
CA LEU A 222 -14.89 14.24 6.25
C LEU A 222 -14.51 13.13 5.28
N PHE A 223 -15.50 12.41 4.69
CA PHE A 223 -15.21 11.42 3.64
C PHE A 223 -14.62 12.08 2.39
N ILE A 224 -15.18 13.18 1.92
CA ILE A 224 -14.64 13.97 0.80
C ILE A 224 -13.19 14.37 1.11
N GLY A 225 -12.92 14.82 2.33
CA GLY A 225 -11.58 15.13 2.78
C GLY A 225 -10.85 16.10 1.84
N PRO A 226 -9.67 15.73 1.31
CA PRO A 226 -8.88 16.57 0.40
C PRO A 226 -9.40 16.60 -1.05
N ALA A 227 -10.41 15.81 -1.39
CA ALA A 227 -10.96 15.70 -2.74
C ALA A 227 -11.88 16.87 -3.11
N LYS A 228 -12.23 17.00 -4.39
CA LYS A 228 -13.22 17.99 -4.82
C LYS A 228 -14.60 17.67 -4.23
N PRO A 229 -15.35 18.67 -3.74
CA PRO A 229 -16.68 18.45 -3.20
C PRO A 229 -17.62 17.79 -4.22
N VAL A 230 -18.35 16.79 -3.77
CA VAL A 230 -19.42 16.12 -4.52
C VAL A 230 -20.54 15.74 -3.57
N ASP A 231 -21.77 15.67 -4.06
CA ASP A 231 -22.90 15.19 -3.28
C ASP A 231 -22.77 13.69 -2.99
N TYR A 232 -23.42 13.25 -1.91
CA TYR A 232 -23.44 11.83 -1.56
C TYR A 232 -24.09 10.99 -2.67
N HIS A 233 -23.45 9.86 -2.97
CA HIS A 233 -24.03 8.85 -3.84
C HIS A 233 -23.54 7.46 -3.43
N PRO A 234 -24.39 6.39 -3.46
CA PRO A 234 -23.99 5.02 -3.11
C PRO A 234 -22.96 4.39 -4.08
N LEU A 235 -22.68 5.03 -5.22
CA LEU A 235 -21.55 4.70 -6.09
C LEU A 235 -20.22 5.21 -5.55
N TYR A 236 -20.17 5.96 -4.47
CA TYR A 236 -18.95 6.38 -3.81
C TYR A 236 -18.68 5.58 -2.53
N HIS A 237 -19.62 5.54 -1.60
CA HIS A 237 -19.44 4.90 -0.30
C HIS A 237 -20.32 3.62 -0.19
N PRO A 238 -19.86 2.56 0.49
CA PRO A 238 -18.57 2.43 1.19
C PRO A 238 -17.42 1.83 0.35
N PHE A 239 -17.68 1.30 -0.88
CA PHE A 239 -16.71 0.47 -1.62
C PHE A 239 -16.40 0.97 -3.03
N LYS A 240 -17.39 1.51 -3.76
CA LYS A 240 -17.31 1.77 -5.20
C LYS A 240 -16.54 3.04 -5.57
N TRP A 241 -16.11 3.84 -4.57
CA TRP A 241 -15.26 5.04 -4.74
C TRP A 241 -14.00 4.77 -5.61
N ARG A 242 -13.56 3.55 -5.68
CA ARG A 242 -12.38 3.11 -6.45
C ARG A 242 -12.46 3.44 -7.94
N GLY A 243 -13.66 3.50 -8.50
CA GLY A 243 -13.89 3.80 -9.92
C GLY A 243 -13.81 5.29 -10.30
N TRP A 244 -13.54 6.17 -9.34
CA TRP A 244 -13.59 7.63 -9.53
C TRP A 244 -12.29 8.27 -9.12
N TRP A 245 -11.65 9.02 -10.06
CA TRP A 245 -10.35 9.67 -9.81
C TRP A 245 -10.35 10.65 -8.65
N ASN A 246 -11.51 11.12 -8.21
CA ASN A 246 -11.62 11.99 -7.05
C ASN A 246 -11.24 11.28 -5.74
N PHE A 247 -11.50 9.97 -5.64
CA PHE A 247 -11.37 9.18 -4.42
C PHE A 247 -10.43 7.98 -4.55
N GLY A 248 -10.40 7.35 -5.72
CA GLY A 248 -9.70 6.10 -5.96
C GLY A 248 -8.70 6.18 -7.10
N THR A 249 -8.08 5.05 -7.35
CA THR A 249 -6.99 4.88 -8.30
C THR A 249 -7.28 3.77 -9.32
N GLY A 250 -8.56 3.38 -9.45
CA GLY A 250 -9.02 2.37 -10.41
C GLY A 250 -8.42 0.98 -10.20
N ALA A 251 -8.60 0.13 -11.21
CA ALA A 251 -8.13 -1.25 -11.19
C ALA A 251 -6.62 -1.36 -11.02
N LEU A 252 -5.86 -0.47 -11.66
CA LEU A 252 -4.39 -0.46 -11.57
C LEU A 252 -3.92 -0.09 -10.16
N GLY A 253 -4.45 0.96 -9.55
CA GLY A 253 -4.08 1.32 -8.17
C GLY A 253 -4.48 0.26 -7.16
N ASP A 254 -5.68 -0.33 -7.31
CA ASP A 254 -6.16 -1.38 -6.41
C ASP A 254 -5.28 -2.64 -6.45
N MET A 255 -4.90 -3.12 -7.63
CA MET A 255 -4.19 -4.39 -7.78
C MET A 255 -2.71 -4.26 -8.12
N GLY A 256 -2.25 -3.11 -8.62
CA GLY A 256 -0.87 -2.91 -9.02
C GLY A 256 0.12 -3.14 -7.89
N CYS A 257 -0.16 -2.63 -6.69
CA CYS A 257 0.69 -2.85 -5.52
C CYS A 257 0.76 -4.32 -5.05
N HIS A 258 -0.11 -5.19 -5.53
CA HIS A 258 -0.07 -6.63 -5.24
C HIS A 258 0.62 -7.45 -6.33
N LEU A 259 0.45 -7.05 -7.59
CA LEU A 259 0.94 -7.81 -8.74
C LEU A 259 2.27 -7.27 -9.28
N ILE A 260 2.44 -5.94 -9.36
CA ILE A 260 3.71 -5.31 -9.74
C ILE A 260 4.78 -5.51 -8.66
N ASP A 261 4.39 -5.63 -7.39
CA ASP A 261 5.30 -5.90 -6.26
C ASP A 261 6.26 -7.07 -6.55
N THR A 262 5.75 -8.17 -7.09
CA THR A 262 6.57 -9.36 -7.38
C THR A 262 7.72 -9.07 -8.35
N PRO A 263 7.51 -8.64 -9.59
CA PRO A 263 8.62 -8.32 -10.48
C PRO A 263 9.44 -7.11 -10.01
N PHE A 264 8.82 -6.13 -9.35
CA PHE A 264 9.54 -4.97 -8.81
C PHE A 264 10.60 -5.40 -7.79
N ARG A 265 10.24 -6.30 -6.89
CA ARG A 265 11.11 -6.89 -5.87
C ARG A 265 12.16 -7.83 -6.45
N VAL A 266 11.70 -8.81 -7.23
CA VAL A 266 12.57 -9.88 -7.77
C VAL A 266 13.66 -9.31 -8.67
N LEU A 267 13.32 -8.34 -9.53
CA LEU A 267 14.24 -7.73 -10.49
C LEU A 267 15.00 -6.52 -9.92
N GLY A 268 14.69 -6.09 -8.70
CA GLY A 268 15.29 -4.92 -8.06
C GLY A 268 15.07 -3.65 -8.87
N LEU A 269 13.82 -3.41 -9.27
CA LEU A 269 13.45 -2.23 -10.07
C LEU A 269 13.48 -0.95 -9.23
N GLY A 270 13.65 0.17 -9.90
CA GLY A 270 13.58 1.51 -9.36
C GLY A 270 12.61 2.35 -10.18
N TYR A 271 12.94 3.63 -10.42
CA TYR A 271 12.08 4.49 -11.22
C TYR A 271 12.07 4.08 -12.69
N PRO A 272 10.88 4.02 -13.32
CA PRO A 272 10.77 3.83 -14.76
C PRO A 272 11.23 5.08 -15.54
N THR A 273 11.39 4.93 -16.85
CA THR A 273 11.80 6.02 -17.74
C THR A 273 10.70 6.45 -18.69
N GLU A 274 9.79 5.56 -19.02
CA GLU A 274 8.75 5.80 -20.04
C GLU A 274 7.46 5.09 -19.59
N VAL A 275 6.33 5.68 -19.98
CA VAL A 275 5.01 5.05 -19.84
C VAL A 275 4.13 5.43 -21.03
N GLU A 276 3.33 4.47 -21.49
CA GLU A 276 2.28 4.68 -22.47
C GLU A 276 1.10 3.76 -22.19
N CYS A 277 -0.09 4.11 -22.69
CA CYS A 277 -1.27 3.29 -22.43
C CYS A 277 -2.27 3.33 -23.59
N SER A 278 -3.22 2.42 -23.52
CA SER A 278 -4.45 2.40 -24.29
C SER A 278 -5.60 2.05 -23.36
N VAL A 279 -6.79 2.60 -23.57
CA VAL A 279 -7.96 2.38 -22.73
C VAL A 279 -9.15 1.91 -23.54
N GLY A 280 -10.00 1.09 -22.91
CA GLY A 280 -11.31 0.73 -23.46
C GLY A 280 -12.26 1.92 -23.42
N GLN A 281 -13.17 1.98 -24.38
CA GLN A 281 -14.21 3.02 -24.48
C GLN A 281 -15.58 2.40 -24.30
N VAL A 282 -16.53 3.18 -23.80
CA VAL A 282 -17.94 2.81 -23.67
C VAL A 282 -18.76 3.64 -24.65
N PHE A 283 -19.69 3.00 -25.34
CA PHE A 283 -20.64 3.62 -26.24
C PHE A 283 -22.05 3.40 -25.68
N ILE A 284 -22.69 4.47 -25.26
CA ILE A 284 -24.12 4.46 -24.89
C ILE A 284 -24.96 4.87 -26.10
N LYS A 285 -24.41 5.76 -26.93
CA LYS A 285 -24.98 6.19 -28.22
C LYS A 285 -24.10 5.67 -29.35
N ASP A 286 -24.74 5.28 -30.46
CA ASP A 286 -24.03 4.86 -31.66
C ASP A 286 -23.05 5.94 -32.14
N TRP A 287 -21.86 5.49 -32.51
CA TRP A 287 -20.78 6.32 -33.09
C TRP A 287 -20.18 7.40 -32.17
N SER A 288 -20.68 7.52 -30.92
CA SER A 288 -20.23 8.52 -29.97
C SER A 288 -19.75 7.87 -28.69
N PRO A 289 -18.41 7.69 -28.48
CA PRO A 289 -17.89 7.17 -27.24
C PRO A 289 -18.16 8.16 -26.10
N GLU A 290 -18.51 7.64 -24.94
CA GLU A 290 -18.67 8.46 -23.74
C GLU A 290 -17.33 9.09 -23.34
N TYR A 291 -17.37 10.36 -22.98
CA TYR A 291 -16.23 11.10 -22.43
C TYR A 291 -16.43 11.27 -20.93
N ILE A 292 -15.69 10.52 -20.14
CA ILE A 292 -15.82 10.44 -18.67
C ILE A 292 -14.44 10.68 -18.03
N PRO A 293 -13.91 11.91 -18.08
CA PRO A 293 -12.56 12.21 -17.59
C PRO A 293 -12.43 12.08 -16.06
N GLU A 294 -13.52 12.12 -15.30
CA GLU A 294 -13.56 11.98 -13.85
C GLU A 294 -13.59 10.51 -13.38
N GLY A 295 -13.96 9.59 -14.26
CA GLY A 295 -14.06 8.15 -14.00
C GLY A 295 -12.88 7.38 -14.53
N CYS A 296 -12.57 6.25 -13.89
CA CYS A 296 -11.61 5.30 -14.41
C CYS A 296 -12.20 4.56 -15.62
N PRO A 297 -11.41 4.24 -16.67
CA PRO A 297 -11.90 3.52 -17.83
C PRO A 297 -12.27 2.07 -17.50
N PRO A 298 -13.15 1.43 -18.28
CA PRO A 298 -13.59 0.06 -18.03
C PRO A 298 -12.46 -0.98 -18.16
N SER A 299 -11.46 -0.68 -18.97
CA SER A 299 -10.26 -1.49 -19.16
C SER A 299 -9.08 -0.64 -19.61
N SER A 300 -7.87 -1.11 -19.32
CA SER A 300 -6.64 -0.47 -19.77
C SER A 300 -5.54 -1.47 -20.06
N VAL A 301 -4.63 -1.06 -20.97
CA VAL A 301 -3.31 -1.67 -21.15
C VAL A 301 -2.27 -0.57 -20.96
N VAL A 302 -1.33 -0.79 -20.05
CA VAL A 302 -0.26 0.17 -19.74
C VAL A 302 1.10 -0.50 -19.93
N GLU A 303 1.99 0.10 -20.71
CA GLU A 303 3.38 -0.35 -20.85
C GLU A 303 4.30 0.64 -20.11
N ILE A 304 5.07 0.11 -19.16
CA ILE A 304 6.03 0.85 -18.35
C ILE A 304 7.43 0.31 -18.67
N LYS A 305 8.37 1.19 -18.98
CA LYS A 305 9.74 0.82 -19.33
C LYS A 305 10.70 1.20 -18.21
N PHE A 306 11.57 0.24 -17.85
CA PHE A 306 12.59 0.42 -16.83
C PHE A 306 14.00 0.29 -17.42
N PRO A 307 14.97 1.04 -16.92
CA PRO A 307 16.36 0.86 -17.30
C PRO A 307 16.90 -0.46 -16.75
N ALA A 308 18.03 -0.90 -17.25
CA ALA A 308 18.78 -2.02 -16.65
C ALA A 308 19.16 -1.68 -15.20
N THR A 309 19.14 -2.69 -14.33
CA THR A 309 19.47 -2.56 -12.91
C THR A 309 20.71 -3.36 -12.58
N LYS A 310 21.21 -3.27 -11.33
CA LYS A 310 22.30 -4.13 -10.84
C LYS A 310 21.90 -5.61 -10.85
N LYS A 311 20.62 -5.92 -10.61
CA LYS A 311 20.08 -7.29 -10.60
C LYS A 311 19.68 -7.77 -11.98
N ASN A 312 18.95 -6.97 -12.75
CA ASN A 312 18.47 -7.31 -14.09
C ASN A 312 19.20 -6.48 -15.15
N LYS A 313 20.10 -7.09 -15.92
CA LYS A 313 21.02 -6.41 -16.85
C LYS A 313 20.40 -5.99 -18.17
N SER A 314 19.08 -6.09 -18.32
CA SER A 314 18.34 -5.69 -19.52
C SER A 314 17.37 -4.53 -19.23
N VAL A 315 17.14 -3.72 -20.24
CA VAL A 315 15.96 -2.85 -20.28
C VAL A 315 14.71 -3.73 -20.19
N LEU A 316 13.77 -3.36 -19.33
CA LEU A 316 12.56 -4.12 -19.07
C LEU A 316 11.34 -3.40 -19.61
N LYS A 317 10.48 -4.14 -20.33
CA LYS A 317 9.11 -3.72 -20.67
C LYS A 317 8.14 -4.45 -19.76
N MET A 318 7.38 -3.71 -18.96
CA MET A 318 6.34 -4.23 -18.08
C MET A 318 4.99 -3.80 -18.65
N ARG A 319 4.14 -4.77 -18.99
CA ARG A 319 2.80 -4.54 -19.51
C ARG A 319 1.76 -4.97 -18.50
N TRP A 320 0.98 -4.01 -18.04
CA TRP A 320 -0.21 -4.19 -17.25
C TRP A 320 -1.45 -4.29 -18.15
N SER A 321 -2.41 -5.12 -17.75
CA SER A 321 -3.74 -5.19 -18.38
C SER A 321 -4.82 -5.40 -17.34
N ASP A 322 -5.96 -4.74 -17.48
CA ASP A 322 -7.14 -4.89 -16.62
C ASP A 322 -8.43 -4.97 -17.43
N GLY A 323 -9.58 -5.06 -16.74
CA GLY A 323 -10.88 -5.18 -17.40
C GLY A 323 -11.07 -6.52 -18.13
N GLY A 324 -10.38 -7.57 -17.69
CA GLY A 324 -10.46 -8.91 -18.30
C GLY A 324 -9.51 -9.12 -19.48
N ILE A 325 -8.72 -8.12 -19.86
CA ILE A 325 -7.69 -8.28 -20.90
C ILE A 325 -6.54 -9.11 -20.34
N ARG A 326 -6.16 -10.18 -21.06
CA ARG A 326 -5.07 -11.10 -20.69
C ARG A 326 -3.95 -11.07 -21.72
N PRO A 327 -2.72 -11.42 -21.33
CA PRO A 327 -1.65 -11.66 -22.29
C PRO A 327 -1.96 -12.91 -23.13
N PHE A 328 -1.39 -12.98 -24.33
CA PHE A 328 -1.36 -14.21 -25.10
C PHE A 328 -0.59 -15.29 -24.34
N HIS A 329 -0.98 -16.55 -24.56
CA HIS A 329 -0.34 -17.70 -23.93
C HIS A 329 1.07 -17.88 -24.50
N PRO A 330 2.14 -17.85 -23.68
CA PRO A 330 3.50 -18.05 -24.17
C PRO A 330 3.73 -19.51 -24.61
N ASP A 331 4.44 -19.72 -25.72
CA ASP A 331 4.70 -21.05 -26.29
C ASP A 331 5.47 -22.01 -25.33
N LEU A 332 6.25 -21.47 -24.42
CA LEU A 332 6.98 -22.26 -23.41
C LEU A 332 6.07 -22.85 -22.32
N ILE A 333 4.90 -22.29 -22.12
CA ILE A 333 3.93 -22.77 -21.13
C ILE A 333 2.99 -23.76 -21.81
N PRO A 334 2.86 -25.01 -21.34
CA PRO A 334 1.92 -25.96 -21.93
C PRO A 334 0.50 -25.41 -21.99
N ALA A 335 -0.20 -25.62 -23.10
CA ALA A 335 -1.55 -25.07 -23.34
C ALA A 335 -2.59 -25.48 -22.27
N GLY A 336 -2.39 -26.57 -21.56
CA GLY A 336 -3.22 -27.04 -20.46
C GLY A 336 -2.89 -26.41 -19.10
N ASP A 337 -1.78 -25.67 -19.00
CA ASP A 337 -1.38 -25.00 -17.75
C ASP A 337 -2.06 -23.63 -17.62
N TYR A 338 -2.45 -23.28 -16.39
CA TYR A 338 -3.02 -21.96 -16.13
C TYR A 338 -1.95 -20.88 -16.22
N LEU A 339 -2.31 -19.74 -16.80
CA LEU A 339 -1.55 -18.52 -16.67
C LEU A 339 -1.94 -17.83 -15.36
N GLY A 340 -0.97 -17.62 -14.47
CA GLY A 340 -1.18 -16.96 -13.18
C GLY A 340 -1.86 -17.86 -12.15
N GLU A 341 -2.86 -17.33 -11.47
CA GLU A 341 -3.54 -18.00 -10.36
C GLU A 341 -4.82 -18.71 -10.84
N PRO A 342 -4.96 -20.02 -10.60
CA PRO A 342 -6.17 -20.75 -10.96
C PRO A 342 -7.42 -20.10 -10.35
N GLY A 343 -8.43 -19.81 -11.17
CA GLY A 343 -9.73 -19.29 -10.75
C GLY A 343 -9.79 -17.81 -10.41
N SER A 344 -8.67 -17.10 -10.19
CA SER A 344 -8.68 -15.68 -9.80
C SER A 344 -8.76 -14.71 -10.97
N GLY A 345 -8.30 -15.14 -12.15
CA GLY A 345 -8.19 -14.25 -13.32
C GLY A 345 -7.05 -13.23 -13.24
N ASN A 346 -6.12 -13.37 -12.30
CA ASN A 346 -4.95 -12.50 -12.09
C ASN A 346 -3.66 -13.27 -12.37
N GLY A 347 -2.58 -12.57 -12.70
CA GLY A 347 -1.29 -13.21 -12.81
C GLY A 347 -0.14 -12.30 -13.20
N VAL A 348 1.04 -12.89 -13.12
CA VAL A 348 2.32 -12.30 -13.49
C VAL A 348 3.13 -13.31 -14.30
N ILE A 349 3.69 -12.88 -15.42
CA ILE A 349 4.62 -13.66 -16.24
C ILE A 349 5.89 -12.82 -16.42
N MET A 350 7.04 -13.35 -16.01
CA MET A 350 8.37 -12.77 -16.24
C MET A 350 9.10 -13.59 -17.29
N ILE A 351 9.34 -13.00 -18.46
CA ILE A 351 10.01 -13.67 -19.60
C ILE A 351 11.49 -13.31 -19.59
N GLY A 352 12.30 -14.32 -19.33
CA GLY A 352 13.74 -14.22 -19.31
C GLY A 352 14.41 -14.95 -20.47
N THR A 353 15.74 -14.78 -20.60
CA THR A 353 16.54 -15.36 -21.70
C THR A 353 16.71 -16.87 -21.61
N LYS A 354 16.42 -17.50 -20.44
CA LYS A 354 16.55 -18.94 -20.21
C LYS A 354 15.25 -19.64 -19.86
N GLY A 355 14.19 -18.90 -19.58
CA GLY A 355 12.91 -19.46 -19.18
C GLY A 355 11.91 -18.39 -18.77
N ILE A 356 10.73 -18.84 -18.35
CA ILE A 356 9.62 -18.02 -17.92
C ILE A 356 9.30 -18.34 -16.46
N MET A 357 9.13 -17.31 -15.63
CA MET A 357 8.66 -17.44 -14.24
C MET A 357 7.23 -16.87 -14.15
N THR A 358 6.33 -17.58 -13.52
CA THR A 358 4.93 -17.17 -13.34
C THR A 358 4.53 -17.22 -11.88
N CYS A 359 3.55 -16.40 -11.51
CA CYS A 359 2.84 -16.49 -10.23
C CYS A 359 1.45 -15.87 -10.32
N GLY A 360 0.63 -16.14 -9.30
CA GLY A 360 -0.64 -15.44 -9.06
C GLY A 360 -0.49 -14.17 -8.24
N THR A 361 -1.61 -13.65 -7.75
CA THR A 361 -1.66 -12.54 -6.80
C THR A 361 -0.81 -12.86 -5.56
N TYR A 362 -0.15 -11.87 -4.99
CA TYR A 362 0.71 -12.02 -3.80
C TYR A 362 1.93 -12.94 -3.97
N GLY A 363 2.30 -13.30 -5.21
CA GLY A 363 3.34 -14.29 -5.45
C GLY A 363 2.92 -15.73 -5.15
N LEU A 364 1.62 -16.01 -5.16
CA LEU A 364 1.09 -17.36 -4.95
C LEU A 364 1.40 -18.29 -6.12
N HIS A 365 1.59 -19.57 -5.83
CA HIS A 365 1.82 -20.64 -6.82
C HIS A 365 2.92 -20.33 -7.83
N PRO A 366 4.13 -19.91 -7.39
CA PRO A 366 5.20 -19.61 -8.32
C PRO A 366 5.70 -20.85 -9.05
N GLN A 367 5.97 -20.68 -10.35
CA GLN A 367 6.45 -21.73 -11.25
C GLN A 367 7.48 -21.18 -12.22
N ILE A 368 8.39 -22.05 -12.69
CA ILE A 368 9.32 -21.75 -13.77
C ILE A 368 9.11 -22.77 -14.88
N TYR A 369 9.12 -22.29 -16.11
CA TYR A 369 9.09 -23.08 -17.34
C TYR A 369 10.37 -22.86 -18.13
N PHE A 370 10.98 -23.96 -18.58
CA PHE A 370 12.18 -23.98 -19.42
C PHE A 370 11.84 -24.50 -20.82
N ASN A 371 12.80 -24.33 -21.73
CA ASN A 371 12.73 -24.96 -23.04
C ASN A 371 12.47 -26.47 -22.90
N LYS A 372 11.65 -27.05 -23.78
CA LYS A 372 11.26 -28.48 -23.82
C LYS A 372 10.27 -28.92 -22.74
N GLY A 373 9.45 -28.00 -22.20
CA GLY A 373 8.36 -28.36 -21.28
C GLY A 373 8.78 -28.73 -19.85
N THR A 374 10.05 -28.54 -19.50
CA THR A 374 10.50 -28.74 -18.11
C THR A 374 9.91 -27.66 -17.22
N LYS A 375 9.29 -28.08 -16.11
CA LYS A 375 8.61 -27.20 -15.15
C LYS A 375 9.16 -27.41 -13.74
N ILE A 376 9.37 -26.33 -13.01
CA ILE A 376 9.68 -26.34 -11.58
C ILE A 376 8.58 -25.56 -10.86
N ALA A 377 7.97 -26.15 -9.86
CA ALA A 377 7.02 -25.50 -8.96
C ALA A 377 7.66 -25.31 -7.57
N MET A 378 7.15 -24.36 -6.79
CA MET A 378 7.56 -24.21 -5.39
C MET A 378 7.18 -25.48 -4.61
N PRO A 379 8.10 -26.08 -3.82
CA PRO A 379 7.77 -27.20 -2.95
C PRO A 379 6.67 -26.82 -1.94
N GLN A 380 5.79 -27.77 -1.62
CA GLN A 380 4.70 -27.54 -0.65
C GLN A 380 5.23 -27.30 0.75
N ASP A 381 6.36 -27.87 1.10
CA ASP A 381 7.07 -27.77 2.37
C ASP A 381 8.15 -26.67 2.39
N PHE A 382 8.12 -25.76 1.39
CA PHE A 382 9.10 -24.67 1.32
C PHE A 382 9.12 -23.85 2.62
N ASP A 383 10.26 -23.81 3.28
CA ASP A 383 10.52 -22.98 4.45
C ASP A 383 11.37 -21.75 4.08
N SER A 384 10.82 -20.57 4.28
CA SER A 384 11.53 -19.30 4.10
C SER A 384 12.51 -18.98 5.23
N GLY A 385 12.51 -19.76 6.30
CA GLY A 385 13.24 -19.46 7.55
C GLY A 385 12.62 -18.31 8.38
N ASN A 386 11.51 -17.74 7.95
CA ASN A 386 10.80 -16.68 8.69
C ASN A 386 9.39 -17.15 9.09
N PRO A 387 9.11 -17.35 10.40
CA PRO A 387 7.81 -17.84 10.86
C PRO A 387 6.64 -16.90 10.49
N LEU A 388 6.88 -15.59 10.36
CA LEU A 388 5.85 -14.61 10.00
C LEU A 388 5.39 -14.77 8.55
N VAL A 389 6.23 -15.32 7.66
CA VAL A 389 5.90 -15.58 6.26
C VAL A 389 4.85 -16.72 6.12
N LYS A 390 4.71 -17.59 7.11
CA LYS A 390 3.66 -18.62 7.15
C LYS A 390 2.26 -18.06 7.44
N MET A 391 2.19 -16.80 7.85
CA MET A 391 0.96 -16.06 8.16
C MET A 391 0.92 -14.77 7.32
N PRO A 392 0.79 -14.85 5.98
CA PRO A 392 1.15 -13.73 5.10
C PRO A 392 0.35 -12.45 5.39
N GLU A 393 -0.91 -12.54 5.75
CA GLU A 393 -1.68 -11.34 6.11
C GLU A 393 -1.37 -10.89 7.54
N GLN A 394 -1.63 -11.70 8.54
CA GLN A 394 -1.38 -11.34 9.95
C GLN A 394 0.11 -11.12 10.23
N GLY A 395 0.98 -11.96 9.66
CA GLY A 395 2.43 -11.82 9.81
C GLY A 395 2.96 -10.48 9.30
N HIS A 396 2.31 -9.92 8.29
CA HIS A 396 2.68 -8.60 7.75
C HIS A 396 2.42 -7.48 8.77
N GLN A 397 1.24 -7.44 9.43
CA GLN A 397 0.94 -6.47 10.49
C GLN A 397 1.76 -6.75 11.76
N VAL A 398 1.96 -8.01 12.14
CA VAL A 398 2.77 -8.39 13.32
C VAL A 398 4.24 -7.99 13.14
N ALA A 399 4.80 -8.12 11.93
CA ALA A 399 6.14 -7.63 11.64
C ALA A 399 6.25 -6.11 11.86
N TRP A 400 5.23 -5.35 11.43
CA TRP A 400 5.19 -3.91 11.63
C TRP A 400 5.09 -3.53 13.10
N THR A 401 4.18 -4.12 13.89
CA THR A 401 4.08 -3.81 15.33
C THR A 401 5.34 -4.21 16.09
N SER A 402 5.99 -5.31 15.71
CA SER A 402 7.29 -5.71 16.27
C SER A 402 8.39 -4.69 15.97
N ALA A 403 8.42 -4.17 14.74
CA ALA A 403 9.36 -3.13 14.35
C ALA A 403 9.08 -1.80 15.07
N CYS A 404 7.80 -1.44 15.30
CA CYS A 404 7.43 -0.27 16.10
C CYS A 404 7.95 -0.35 17.54
N LYS A 405 7.82 -1.52 18.18
CA LYS A 405 8.36 -1.75 19.52
C LYS A 405 9.89 -1.68 19.58
N ALA A 406 10.55 -2.17 18.54
CA ALA A 406 12.01 -2.14 18.45
C ALA A 406 12.58 -0.77 18.03
N GLY A 407 11.74 0.08 17.40
CA GLY A 407 12.08 1.43 16.99
C GLY A 407 12.67 1.56 15.59
N PHE A 408 12.70 2.79 15.08
CA PHE A 408 13.26 3.13 13.79
C PHE A 408 14.76 2.77 13.70
N GLY A 409 15.18 2.15 12.60
CA GLY A 409 16.56 1.73 12.37
C GLY A 409 16.94 0.40 13.03
N SER A 410 16.06 -0.24 13.82
CA SER A 410 16.28 -1.56 14.41
C SER A 410 16.39 -2.67 13.35
N LYS A 411 16.85 -3.85 13.76
CA LYS A 411 16.90 -5.02 12.89
C LYS A 411 15.51 -5.43 12.39
N GLU A 412 14.50 -5.30 13.25
CA GLU A 412 13.09 -5.57 12.94
C GLU A 412 12.57 -4.58 11.89
N HIS A 413 12.88 -3.29 12.02
CA HIS A 413 12.54 -2.27 11.03
C HIS A 413 13.19 -2.55 9.67
N GLN A 414 14.48 -2.91 9.66
CA GLN A 414 15.21 -3.22 8.42
C GLN A 414 14.70 -4.47 7.70
N LYS A 415 14.02 -5.39 8.40
CA LYS A 415 13.42 -6.61 7.83
C LYS A 415 12.02 -6.40 7.29
N LEU A 416 11.41 -5.21 7.47
CA LEU A 416 10.08 -4.94 6.93
C LEU A 416 10.09 -5.08 5.40
N THR A 417 9.17 -5.86 4.89
CA THR A 417 9.09 -6.17 3.46
C THR A 417 8.52 -5.03 2.63
N SER A 418 7.87 -4.05 3.28
CA SER A 418 7.15 -2.98 2.59
C SER A 418 7.22 -1.64 3.31
N SER A 419 8.40 -1.34 3.94
CA SER A 419 8.67 0.02 4.46
C SER A 419 8.50 1.05 3.34
N PHE A 420 8.27 2.32 3.68
CA PHE A 420 8.05 3.35 2.65
C PHE A 420 9.26 3.56 1.75
N ASP A 421 10.47 3.22 2.20
CA ASP A 421 11.66 3.21 1.34
C ASP A 421 11.54 2.26 0.14
N TYR A 422 10.78 1.18 0.28
CA TYR A 422 10.45 0.24 -0.78
C TYR A 422 9.11 0.54 -1.44
N SER A 423 8.07 0.72 -0.63
CA SER A 423 6.70 0.83 -1.15
C SER A 423 6.37 2.21 -1.75
N GLY A 424 7.12 3.26 -1.39
CA GLY A 424 7.02 4.56 -2.05
C GLY A 424 7.34 4.47 -3.54
N PRO A 425 8.56 4.06 -3.94
CA PRO A 425 8.91 3.85 -5.35
C PRO A 425 8.01 2.85 -6.09
N LEU A 426 7.56 1.78 -5.43
CA LEU A 426 6.57 0.86 -6.00
C LEU A 426 5.25 1.57 -6.30
N THR A 427 4.74 2.36 -5.34
CA THR A 427 3.49 3.12 -5.51
C THR A 427 3.63 4.19 -6.59
N GLU A 428 4.76 4.91 -6.66
CA GLU A 428 5.03 5.86 -7.74
C GLU A 428 4.98 5.17 -9.12
N THR A 429 5.52 3.96 -9.23
CA THR A 429 5.45 3.15 -10.45
C THR A 429 4.02 2.80 -10.85
N VAL A 430 3.21 2.33 -9.89
CA VAL A 430 1.79 2.01 -10.11
C VAL A 430 1.01 3.26 -10.55
N LEU A 431 1.19 4.36 -9.83
CA LEU A 431 0.48 5.63 -10.10
C LEU A 431 0.96 6.33 -11.38
N MET A 432 2.15 6.01 -11.88
CA MET A 432 2.58 6.45 -13.19
C MET A 432 1.69 5.87 -14.30
N GLY A 433 1.25 4.63 -14.16
CA GLY A 433 0.26 4.05 -15.07
C GLY A 433 -1.06 4.83 -15.04
N ASN A 434 -1.53 5.23 -13.85
CA ASN A 434 -2.71 6.07 -13.70
C ASN A 434 -2.52 7.47 -14.33
N LEU A 435 -1.33 8.05 -14.17
CA LEU A 435 -0.98 9.32 -14.83
C LEU A 435 -1.08 9.18 -16.34
N ALA A 436 -0.57 8.09 -16.92
CA ALA A 436 -0.67 7.83 -18.37
C ALA A 436 -2.14 7.67 -18.80
N ILE A 437 -2.95 6.90 -18.07
CA ILE A 437 -4.38 6.71 -18.36
C ILE A 437 -5.12 8.06 -18.34
N ARG A 438 -4.91 8.87 -17.30
CA ARG A 438 -5.55 10.19 -17.17
C ARG A 438 -5.11 11.13 -18.28
N SER A 439 -3.82 11.13 -18.64
CA SER A 439 -3.30 11.92 -19.76
C SER A 439 -3.89 11.47 -21.10
N TYR A 440 -4.02 10.15 -21.32
CA TYR A 440 -4.64 9.58 -22.51
C TYR A 440 -6.11 10.00 -22.67
N MET A 441 -6.83 10.12 -21.57
CA MET A 441 -8.25 10.52 -21.52
C MET A 441 -8.44 12.04 -21.56
N LEU A 442 -7.38 12.85 -21.43
CA LEU A 442 -7.48 14.30 -21.41
C LEU A 442 -7.83 14.84 -22.79
N GLY A 443 -9.11 15.13 -23.00
CA GLY A 443 -9.63 15.75 -24.22
C GLY A 443 -9.63 17.27 -24.12
N LYS A 444 -9.13 17.93 -25.15
CA LYS A 444 -9.24 19.38 -25.33
C LYS A 444 -10.20 19.67 -26.47
N GLN A 445 -11.06 20.69 -26.31
CA GLN A 445 -11.94 21.15 -27.37
C GLN A 445 -11.10 21.66 -28.52
N GLY A 446 -11.25 21.04 -29.69
CA GLY A 446 -10.61 21.46 -30.92
C GLY A 446 -11.56 22.22 -31.84
N ASP A 447 -11.05 22.64 -32.99
CA ASP A 447 -11.84 23.20 -34.07
C ASP A 447 -12.91 22.16 -34.50
N ASN A 448 -14.08 22.58 -34.90
CA ASN A 448 -15.18 21.70 -35.33
C ASN A 448 -15.87 20.88 -34.21
N ASN A 449 -15.88 21.34 -32.95
CA ASN A 449 -16.52 20.67 -31.82
C ASN A 449 -16.04 19.23 -31.54
N ARG A 450 -14.84 18.84 -32.01
CA ARG A 450 -14.24 17.54 -31.72
C ARG A 450 -13.22 17.65 -30.60
N LEU A 451 -13.15 16.59 -29.77
CA LEU A 451 -12.12 16.49 -28.75
C LEU A 451 -10.81 16.00 -29.39
N ASN A 452 -9.73 16.73 -29.12
CA ASN A 452 -8.36 16.34 -29.44
C ASN A 452 -7.70 15.75 -28.18
N PHE A 453 -7.02 14.60 -28.34
CA PHE A 453 -6.40 13.86 -27.25
C PHE A 453 -4.87 13.85 -27.42
N GLU A 454 -4.24 14.96 -27.08
CA GLU A 454 -2.78 15.15 -27.23
C GLU A 454 -1.94 14.22 -26.34
N GLY A 455 -2.51 13.73 -25.24
CA GLY A 455 -1.89 12.81 -24.29
C GLY A 455 -1.84 11.35 -24.75
N ARG A 456 -2.41 11.00 -25.93
CA ARG A 456 -2.33 9.66 -26.54
C ARG A 456 -0.97 9.43 -27.18
N LYS A 457 0.07 9.45 -26.37
CA LYS A 457 1.48 9.32 -26.77
C LYS A 457 2.30 8.71 -25.63
N LYS A 458 3.51 8.29 -25.97
CA LYS A 458 4.51 7.89 -24.98
C LYS A 458 4.90 9.09 -24.12
N LEU A 459 4.87 8.93 -22.81
CA LEU A 459 5.30 9.91 -21.82
C LEU A 459 6.69 9.56 -21.31
N LEU A 460 7.59 10.55 -21.27
CA LEU A 460 8.96 10.40 -20.77
C LEU A 460 9.03 10.92 -19.34
N TRP A 461 9.48 10.06 -18.43
CA TRP A 461 9.49 10.34 -17.00
C TRP A 461 10.88 10.68 -16.49
N ASP A 462 11.01 11.82 -15.81
CA ASP A 462 12.14 12.15 -14.95
C ASP A 462 11.79 11.83 -13.50
N GLY A 463 12.22 10.66 -13.02
CA GLY A 463 11.93 10.17 -11.67
C GLY A 463 12.57 11.01 -10.56
N ASN A 464 13.69 11.67 -10.83
CA ASN A 464 14.34 12.53 -9.83
C ASN A 464 13.53 13.78 -9.56
N ASN A 465 13.01 14.41 -10.61
CA ASN A 465 12.24 15.65 -10.53
C ASN A 465 10.72 15.42 -10.49
N MET A 466 10.26 14.17 -10.50
CA MET A 466 8.84 13.80 -10.53
C MET A 466 8.05 14.54 -11.61
N ARG A 467 8.52 14.48 -12.86
CA ARG A 467 7.83 15.18 -13.96
C ARG A 467 7.89 14.42 -15.29
N ILE A 468 6.83 14.59 -16.07
CA ILE A 468 6.82 14.24 -17.48
C ILE A 468 7.51 15.37 -18.26
N THR A 469 8.48 15.03 -19.12
CA THR A 469 9.35 15.99 -19.77
C THR A 469 8.90 16.35 -21.18
N ASN A 470 8.05 15.54 -21.82
CA ASN A 470 7.61 15.73 -23.21
C ASN A 470 6.11 16.05 -23.38
N PHE A 471 5.37 16.21 -22.27
CA PHE A 471 3.96 16.62 -22.27
C PHE A 471 3.62 17.28 -20.94
N ASP A 472 3.66 18.59 -20.87
CA ASP A 472 3.58 19.32 -19.59
C ASP A 472 2.21 19.19 -18.91
N GLU A 473 1.14 19.08 -19.69
CA GLU A 473 -0.24 18.90 -19.17
C GLU A 473 -0.41 17.62 -18.35
N ALA A 474 0.41 16.58 -18.58
CA ALA A 474 0.39 15.38 -17.78
C ALA A 474 0.83 15.63 -16.32
N ASN A 475 1.62 16.68 -16.07
CA ASN A 475 2.16 16.98 -14.74
C ASN A 475 1.08 17.40 -13.72
N GLN A 476 -0.11 17.83 -14.16
CA GLN A 476 -1.25 18.05 -13.27
C GLN A 476 -1.68 16.79 -12.52
N PHE A 477 -1.33 15.60 -13.01
CA PHE A 477 -1.67 14.31 -12.38
C PHE A 477 -0.57 13.77 -11.46
N VAL A 478 0.60 14.40 -11.41
CA VAL A 478 1.67 14.07 -10.47
C VAL A 478 1.29 14.47 -9.05
N LYS A 479 0.68 15.65 -8.91
CA LYS A 479 0.21 16.22 -7.64
C LYS A 479 -1.19 16.76 -7.84
N ARG A 480 -2.10 16.45 -6.90
CA ARG A 480 -3.45 17.03 -6.93
C ARG A 480 -3.51 18.39 -6.24
N GLU A 481 -4.56 19.14 -6.55
CA GLU A 481 -5.01 20.25 -5.74
C GLU A 481 -5.72 19.72 -4.49
N TYR A 482 -5.50 20.37 -3.36
CA TYR A 482 -6.13 20.01 -2.09
C TYR A 482 -7.23 21.00 -1.75
N ARG A 483 -8.33 20.50 -1.24
CA ARG A 483 -9.39 21.35 -0.68
C ARG A 483 -8.83 22.13 0.53
N GLN A 484 -9.33 23.35 0.73
CA GLN A 484 -8.92 24.19 1.85
C GLN A 484 -9.07 23.47 3.20
N GLY A 485 -8.07 23.55 4.05
CA GLY A 485 -8.01 22.85 5.34
C GLY A 485 -7.58 21.37 5.27
N TRP A 486 -7.22 20.86 4.07
CA TRP A 486 -6.79 19.48 3.84
C TRP A 486 -5.41 19.39 3.16
N ASN A 487 -4.59 20.41 3.30
CA ASN A 487 -3.24 20.40 2.70
C ASN A 487 -2.40 19.26 3.25
N LEU A 488 -1.50 18.74 2.42
CA LEU A 488 -0.57 17.69 2.82
C LEU A 488 0.47 18.20 3.84
N ILE A 489 0.81 19.48 3.75
CA ILE A 489 1.85 20.17 4.56
C ILE A 489 1.30 21.48 5.05
#